data_496d1765398ca4e2fb7c84df21a7cddd
#
_entry.id   496d1765398ca4e2fb7c84df21a7cddd
#
_cell.length_a   1.000
_cell.length_b   1.000
_cell.length_c   1.000
_cell.angle_alpha   90.00
_cell.angle_beta   90.00
_cell.angle_gamma   90.00
#
_symmetry.space_group_name_H-M   'P 1'
#
loop_
_entity.id
_entity.type
_entity.pdbx_description
1 polymer ?
#
loop_
_entity_poly.entity_id
_entity_poly.type
_entity_poly.pdbx_seq_one_letter_code
_entity_poly.pdbx_strand_id
1 'polypeptide(L)'
;MYLNRKIDNTLVEWKNDPRHKPLLMRGARQVGKTTAVRRLAESFETFVEINLETDDEVRKYIEQSFDIQGLIALIEVRYGKRIIPGKTLLFLDEIQGCPRAVTSLRYFYEKVQPLHVVAAGSLLEFA
;
A
#
# COMPACT_ATOMS: atom_id res chain seq x y z
N MET A 1 20.88 7.91 -5.32
CA MET A 1 20.15 8.87 -6.17
C MET A 1 19.01 8.18 -6.90
N TYR A 2 17.86 8.80 -6.88
CA TYR A 2 16.69 8.25 -7.55
C TYR A 2 16.60 8.79 -8.97
N LEU A 3 16.56 7.91 -9.96
CA LEU A 3 16.64 8.31 -11.37
C LEU A 3 15.35 8.17 -12.16
N ASN A 4 14.32 7.49 -11.63
CA ASN A 4 13.12 7.19 -12.41
C ASN A 4 12.03 8.24 -12.21
N ARG A 5 12.15 9.35 -12.94
CA ARG A 5 11.19 10.45 -12.89
C ARG A 5 9.81 10.06 -13.41
N LYS A 6 9.76 9.08 -14.33
CA LYS A 6 8.48 8.63 -14.88
C LYS A 6 7.62 7.99 -13.81
N ILE A 7 8.19 7.16 -12.96
CA ILE A 7 7.47 6.56 -11.84
C ILE A 7 7.02 7.66 -10.87
N ASP A 8 7.90 8.60 -10.53
CA ASP A 8 7.54 9.71 -9.65
C ASP A 8 6.33 10.47 -10.17
N ASN A 9 6.35 10.82 -11.47
CA ASN A 9 5.26 11.60 -12.07
C ASN A 9 3.95 10.80 -12.07
N THR A 10 4.02 9.51 -12.37
CA THR A 10 2.85 8.65 -12.37
C THR A 10 2.22 8.58 -10.98
N LEU A 11 3.05 8.47 -9.93
CA LEU A 11 2.56 8.41 -8.57
C LEU A 11 1.93 9.73 -8.12
N VAL A 12 2.51 10.87 -8.52
CA VAL A 12 1.94 12.18 -8.19
C VAL A 12 0.58 12.34 -8.87
N GLU A 13 0.47 11.96 -10.13
CA GLU A 13 -0.80 12.02 -10.85
C GLU A 13 -1.85 11.14 -10.17
N TRP A 14 -1.46 9.94 -9.77
CA TRP A 14 -2.34 9.03 -9.06
C TRP A 14 -2.82 9.64 -7.75
N LYS A 15 -1.91 10.23 -6.98
CA LYS A 15 -2.27 10.84 -5.70
C LYS A 15 -3.31 11.93 -5.86
N ASN A 16 -3.17 12.74 -6.92
CA ASN A 16 -4.01 13.92 -7.14
C ASN A 16 -5.31 13.62 -7.87
N ASP A 17 -5.51 12.40 -8.33
CA ASP A 17 -6.75 11.99 -8.98
C ASP A 17 -7.82 11.76 -7.91
N PRO A 18 -8.94 12.52 -7.92
CA PRO A 18 -9.98 12.32 -6.92
C PRO A 18 -10.68 10.97 -7.04
N ARG A 19 -10.51 10.28 -8.15
CA ARG A 19 -11.08 8.94 -8.35
C ARG A 19 -10.01 7.86 -8.30
N HIS A 20 -8.89 8.13 -7.63
CA HIS A 20 -7.80 7.16 -7.55
C HIS A 20 -8.28 5.84 -6.94
N LYS A 21 -7.68 4.76 -7.40
CA LYS A 21 -7.91 3.42 -6.85
C LYS A 21 -6.62 2.96 -6.16
N PRO A 22 -6.72 1.93 -5.30
CA PRO A 22 -5.49 1.31 -4.79
C PRO A 22 -4.58 0.91 -5.95
N LEU A 23 -3.30 1.19 -5.79
CA LEU A 23 -2.32 0.99 -6.85
C LEU A 23 -1.48 -0.25 -6.56
N LEU A 24 -1.39 -1.16 -7.52
CA LEU A 24 -0.55 -2.34 -7.39
C LEU A 24 0.64 -2.22 -8.35
N MET A 25 1.85 -2.15 -7.78
CA MET A 25 3.08 -2.04 -8.55
C MET A 25 3.72 -3.43 -8.64
N ARG A 26 3.68 -4.02 -9.82
CA ARG A 26 4.27 -5.32 -10.10
C ARG A 26 5.54 -5.17 -10.92
N GLY A 27 6.39 -6.17 -10.85
CA GLY A 27 7.58 -6.23 -11.67
C GLY A 27 8.69 -7.00 -11.00
N ALA A 28 9.83 -7.07 -11.68
CA ALA A 28 11.01 -7.66 -11.08
C ALA A 28 11.39 -6.89 -9.83
N ARG A 29 11.98 -7.59 -8.87
CA ARG A 29 12.45 -6.96 -7.65
C ARG A 29 13.45 -5.86 -8.01
N GLN A 30 13.09 -4.62 -7.72
CA GLN A 30 13.89 -3.45 -8.05
C GLN A 30 13.90 -2.45 -6.90
N VAL A 31 15.05 -1.83 -6.72
CA VAL A 31 15.22 -0.80 -5.69
C VAL A 31 14.26 0.37 -5.91
N GLY A 32 13.95 0.70 -7.17
CA GLY A 32 13.17 1.88 -7.50
C GLY A 32 11.74 1.90 -7.00
N LYS A 33 11.08 0.73 -6.86
CA LYS A 33 9.66 0.71 -6.45
C LYS A 33 9.47 1.24 -5.03
N THR A 34 10.19 0.68 -4.08
CA THR A 34 10.09 1.11 -2.68
C THR A 34 10.55 2.55 -2.52
N THR A 35 11.65 2.90 -3.18
CA THR A 35 12.17 4.27 -3.12
C THR A 35 11.16 5.28 -3.65
N ALA A 36 10.48 4.95 -4.75
CA ALA A 36 9.48 5.84 -5.34
C ALA A 36 8.31 6.07 -4.38
N VAL A 37 7.82 5.00 -3.74
CA VAL A 37 6.71 5.12 -2.80
C VAL A 37 7.12 5.95 -1.58
N ARG A 38 8.32 5.72 -1.06
CA ARG A 38 8.81 6.48 0.09
C ARG A 38 8.99 7.96 -0.25
N ARG A 39 9.39 8.26 -1.49
CA ARG A 39 9.48 9.66 -1.93
C ARG A 39 8.09 10.28 -2.01
N LEU A 40 7.12 9.56 -2.55
CA LEU A 40 5.73 10.06 -2.59
C LEU A 40 5.20 10.30 -1.18
N ALA A 41 5.58 9.45 -0.22
CA ALA A 41 5.13 9.57 1.16
C ALA A 41 5.49 10.90 1.80
N GLU A 42 6.53 11.57 1.31
CA GLU A 42 6.94 12.88 1.84
C GLU A 42 5.87 13.95 1.65
N SER A 43 4.95 13.73 0.71
CA SER A 43 3.85 14.67 0.46
C SER A 43 2.58 14.35 1.26
N PHE A 44 2.61 13.32 2.10
CA PHE A 44 1.48 12.96 2.96
C PHE A 44 1.80 13.33 4.42
N GLU A 45 0.76 13.55 5.21
CA GLU A 45 0.97 13.86 6.63
C GLU A 45 1.42 12.64 7.41
N THR A 46 0.97 11.45 7.02
CA THR A 46 1.29 10.20 7.69
C THR A 46 1.61 9.14 6.66
N PHE A 47 2.63 8.33 6.97
CA PHE A 47 3.02 7.21 6.11
C PHE A 47 3.10 5.94 6.96
N VAL A 48 2.43 4.89 6.50
CA VAL A 48 2.50 3.58 7.15
C VAL A 48 2.98 2.56 6.11
N GLU A 49 4.14 1.99 6.37
CA GLU A 49 4.72 0.97 5.50
C GLU A 49 4.69 -0.37 6.21
N ILE A 50 4.07 -1.37 5.56
CA ILE A 50 3.91 -2.71 6.12
C ILE A 50 4.56 -3.70 5.18
N ASN A 51 5.50 -4.50 5.69
CA ASN A 51 6.10 -5.59 4.94
C ASN A 51 5.30 -6.86 5.21
N LEU A 52 4.57 -7.35 4.20
CA LEU A 52 3.67 -8.49 4.40
C LEU A 52 4.40 -9.83 4.51
N GLU A 53 5.69 -9.87 4.18
CA GLU A 53 6.47 -11.08 4.43
C GLU A 53 6.86 -11.22 5.89
N THR A 54 7.03 -10.11 6.59
CA THR A 54 7.54 -10.12 7.97
C THR A 54 6.52 -9.75 9.03
N ASP A 55 5.44 -9.05 8.68
CA ASP A 55 4.42 -8.68 9.66
C ASP A 55 3.35 -9.76 9.72
N ASP A 56 3.56 -10.72 10.62
CA ASP A 56 2.69 -11.87 10.75
C ASP A 56 1.27 -11.52 11.19
N GLU A 57 1.11 -10.52 12.07
CA GLU A 57 -0.21 -10.18 12.58
C GLU A 57 -1.09 -9.55 11.50
N VAL A 58 -0.53 -8.62 10.74
CA VAL A 58 -1.28 -8.02 9.65
C VAL A 58 -1.59 -9.07 8.58
N ARG A 59 -0.58 -9.89 8.23
CA ARG A 59 -0.77 -10.92 7.21
C ARG A 59 -1.88 -11.89 7.63
N LYS A 60 -1.86 -12.38 8.87
CA LYS A 60 -2.87 -13.32 9.33
C LYS A 60 -4.27 -12.73 9.34
N TYR A 61 -4.38 -11.45 9.71
CA TYR A 61 -5.69 -10.78 9.68
C TYR A 61 -6.24 -10.75 8.26
N ILE A 62 -5.40 -10.39 7.29
CA ILE A 62 -5.81 -10.33 5.89
C ILE A 62 -6.19 -11.72 5.39
N GLU A 63 -5.45 -12.75 5.79
CA GLU A 63 -5.73 -14.14 5.38
C GLU A 63 -7.06 -14.66 5.93
N GLN A 64 -7.53 -14.11 7.02
CA GLN A 64 -8.74 -14.60 7.69
C GLN A 64 -9.99 -13.78 7.40
N SER A 65 -9.85 -12.54 6.93
CA SER A 65 -10.99 -11.64 6.82
C SER A 65 -10.74 -10.55 5.79
N PHE A 66 -11.85 -10.09 5.17
CA PHE A 66 -11.85 -8.87 4.36
C PHE A 66 -12.50 -7.70 5.11
N ASP A 67 -12.51 -7.75 6.43
CA ASP A 67 -13.01 -6.64 7.26
C ASP A 67 -11.98 -5.51 7.23
N ILE A 68 -12.18 -4.56 6.34
CA ILE A 68 -11.23 -3.45 6.13
C ILE A 68 -11.18 -2.53 7.35
N GLN A 69 -12.33 -2.26 7.99
CA GLN A 69 -12.34 -1.38 9.15
C GLN A 69 -11.56 -2.00 10.31
N GLY A 70 -11.73 -3.31 10.53
CA GLY A 70 -10.95 -4.02 11.54
C GLY A 70 -9.47 -4.06 11.22
N LEU A 71 -9.13 -4.23 9.94
CA LEU A 71 -7.73 -4.21 9.50
C LEU A 71 -7.09 -2.84 9.75
N ILE A 72 -7.79 -1.78 9.42
CA ILE A 72 -7.28 -0.42 9.68
C ILE A 72 -7.05 -0.21 11.17
N ALA A 73 -7.99 -0.64 12.01
CA ALA A 73 -7.84 -0.52 13.46
C ALA A 73 -6.62 -1.28 13.97
N LEU A 74 -6.40 -2.48 13.47
CA LEU A 74 -5.22 -3.28 13.83
C LEU A 74 -3.93 -2.56 13.44
N ILE A 75 -3.88 -2.03 12.22
CA ILE A 75 -2.70 -1.32 11.72
C ILE A 75 -2.42 -0.08 12.58
N GLU A 76 -3.46 0.68 12.91
CA GLU A 76 -3.30 1.88 13.73
C GLU A 76 -2.67 1.55 15.08
N VAL A 77 -3.13 0.48 15.72
CA VAL A 77 -2.59 0.07 17.02
C VAL A 77 -1.15 -0.40 16.88
N ARG A 78 -0.86 -1.24 15.89
CA ARG A 78 0.48 -1.81 15.72
C ARG A 78 1.53 -0.76 15.38
N TYR A 79 1.17 0.21 14.55
CA TYR A 79 2.13 1.20 14.04
C TYR A 79 2.06 2.54 14.77
N GLY A 80 1.09 2.68 15.68
CA GLY A 80 0.97 3.90 16.47
C GLY A 80 0.66 5.14 15.64
N LYS A 81 -0.08 4.97 14.55
CA LYS A 81 -0.41 6.07 13.63
C LYS A 81 -1.88 6.00 13.24
N ARG A 82 -2.47 7.17 12.99
CA ARG A 82 -3.85 7.25 12.50
C ARG A 82 -3.85 7.09 10.98
N ILE A 83 -4.79 6.29 10.49
CA ILE A 83 -4.99 6.13 9.05
C ILE A 83 -6.18 6.98 8.65
N ILE A 84 -5.90 8.13 8.05
CA ILE A 84 -6.92 9.13 7.71
C ILE A 84 -6.96 9.30 6.19
N PRO A 85 -8.10 9.00 5.54
CA PRO A 85 -8.22 9.20 4.10
C PRO A 85 -7.87 10.63 3.70
N GLY A 86 -7.08 10.77 2.66
CA GLY A 86 -6.61 12.07 2.17
C GLY A 86 -5.34 12.57 2.85
N LYS A 87 -4.97 12.01 3.99
CA LYS A 87 -3.78 12.45 4.75
C LYS A 87 -2.73 11.37 4.91
N THR A 88 -3.13 10.10 4.86
CA THR A 88 -2.25 8.96 5.09
C THR A 88 -2.00 8.21 3.79
N LEU A 89 -0.73 7.85 3.57
CA LEU A 89 -0.37 6.88 2.54
C LEU A 89 -0.14 5.54 3.23
N LEU A 90 -0.90 4.52 2.82
CA LEU A 90 -0.72 3.15 3.30
C LEU A 90 0.02 2.35 2.24
N PHE A 91 1.16 1.78 2.60
CA PHE A 91 2.00 1.02 1.68
C PHE A 91 2.11 -0.42 2.15
N LEU A 92 1.59 -1.34 1.33
CA LEU A 92 1.68 -2.78 1.57
C LEU A 92 2.79 -3.34 0.70
N ASP A 93 3.98 -3.48 1.28
CA ASP A 93 5.15 -3.97 0.54
C ASP A 93 5.23 -5.49 0.63
N GLU A 94 5.94 -6.09 -0.33
CA GLU A 94 6.12 -7.53 -0.43
C GLU A 94 4.79 -8.27 -0.42
N ILE A 95 3.85 -7.78 -1.25
CA ILE A 95 2.46 -8.28 -1.23
C ILE A 95 2.36 -9.74 -1.66
N GLN A 96 3.38 -10.27 -2.37
CA GLN A 96 3.40 -11.68 -2.73
C GLN A 96 3.46 -12.58 -1.49
N GLY A 97 3.91 -12.06 -0.35
CA GLY A 97 3.89 -12.79 0.91
C GLY A 97 2.49 -13.03 1.47
N CYS A 98 1.50 -12.33 0.92
CA CYS A 98 0.10 -12.49 1.29
C CYS A 98 -0.77 -12.28 0.05
N PRO A 99 -0.94 -13.31 -0.80
CA PRO A 99 -1.70 -13.14 -2.05
C PRO A 99 -3.12 -12.63 -1.84
N ARG A 100 -3.75 -12.96 -0.73
CA ARG A 100 -5.10 -12.49 -0.42
C ARG A 100 -5.15 -10.97 -0.26
N ALA A 101 -4.01 -10.33 0.03
CA ALA A 101 -3.95 -8.88 0.13
C ALA A 101 -4.24 -8.20 -1.21
N VAL A 102 -3.94 -8.86 -2.33
CA VAL A 102 -4.28 -8.31 -3.64
C VAL A 102 -5.80 -8.15 -3.76
N THR A 103 -6.54 -9.17 -3.32
CA THR A 103 -8.01 -9.09 -3.30
C THR A 103 -8.49 -8.01 -2.33
N SER A 104 -7.81 -7.84 -1.20
CA SER A 104 -8.23 -6.83 -0.22
C SER A 104 -8.15 -5.41 -0.76
N LEU A 105 -7.35 -5.16 -1.79
CA LEU A 105 -7.27 -3.83 -2.41
C LEU A 105 -8.63 -3.37 -2.92
N ARG A 106 -9.42 -4.29 -3.50
CA ARG A 106 -10.76 -3.96 -3.96
C ARG A 106 -11.65 -3.51 -2.80
N TYR A 107 -11.52 -4.18 -1.65
CA TYR A 107 -12.32 -3.82 -0.48
C TYR A 107 -11.89 -2.49 0.11
N PHE A 108 -10.61 -2.15 0.07
CA PHE A 108 -10.16 -0.80 0.42
C PHE A 108 -10.85 0.24 -0.45
N TYR A 109 -10.89 -0.01 -1.76
CA TYR A 109 -11.53 0.91 -2.68
C TYR A 109 -13.02 1.06 -2.40
N GLU A 110 -13.72 -0.05 -2.16
CA GLU A 110 -15.15 -0.03 -1.94
C GLU A 110 -15.56 0.60 -0.61
N LYS A 111 -14.75 0.41 0.43
CA LYS A 111 -15.12 0.82 1.79
C LYS A 111 -14.49 2.14 2.23
N VAL A 112 -13.31 2.46 1.73
CA VAL A 112 -12.56 3.66 2.15
C VAL A 112 -11.92 4.32 0.93
N GLN A 113 -12.70 4.56 -0.11
CA GLN A 113 -12.21 5.02 -1.41
C GLN A 113 -11.22 6.20 -1.34
N PRO A 114 -11.42 7.22 -0.49
CA PRO A 114 -10.46 8.33 -0.47
C PRO A 114 -9.08 7.96 0.08
N LEU A 115 -8.91 6.79 0.71
CA LEU A 115 -7.63 6.39 1.24
C LEU A 115 -6.66 6.04 0.11
N HIS A 116 -5.43 6.52 0.22
CA HIS A 116 -4.37 6.19 -0.74
C HIS A 116 -3.65 4.92 -0.28
N VAL A 117 -3.82 3.84 -1.04
CA VAL A 117 -3.19 2.56 -0.77
C VAL A 117 -2.31 2.18 -1.96
N VAL A 118 -1.04 1.91 -1.69
CA VAL A 118 -0.11 1.37 -2.69
C VAL A 118 0.34 0.01 -2.21
N ALA A 119 0.35 -0.95 -3.12
CA ALA A 119 0.92 -2.27 -2.85
C ALA A 119 2.02 -2.53 -3.86
N ALA A 120 3.06 -3.24 -3.45
CA ALA A 120 4.16 -3.59 -4.34
C ALA A 120 4.60 -5.03 -4.08
N GLY A 121 5.05 -5.69 -5.15
CA GLY A 121 5.54 -7.04 -5.03
C GLY A 121 6.19 -7.54 -6.32
N SER A 122 6.85 -8.67 -6.21
CA SER A 122 7.50 -9.30 -7.35
C SER A 122 6.48 -9.98 -8.25
N LEU A 123 6.54 -9.71 -9.55
CA LEU A 123 5.65 -10.33 -10.52
C LEU A 123 5.83 -11.85 -10.57
N LEU A 124 7.06 -12.32 -10.41
CA LEU A 124 7.35 -13.74 -10.52
C LEU A 124 6.70 -14.58 -9.43
N GLU A 125 6.40 -13.99 -8.29
CA GLU A 125 5.86 -14.70 -7.14
C GLU A 125 4.34 -14.79 -7.16
N PHE A 126 3.70 -14.24 -8.18
CA PHE A 126 2.26 -14.34 -8.38
C PHE A 126 1.88 -15.44 -9.39
N ALA A 127 2.86 -16.13 -9.96
CA ALA A 127 2.62 -17.15 -10.98
C ALA A 127 1.89 -18.37 -10.43
#